data_8f4669feb98b89f65f8d0624592828e5
#
_entry.id   8f4669feb98b89f65f8d0624592828e5
#
_cell.length_a   1.000
_cell.length_b   1.000
_cell.length_c   1.000
_cell.angle_alpha   90.00
_cell.angle_beta   90.00
_cell.angle_gamma   90.00
#
_symmetry.space_group_name_H-M   'P 1'
#
loop_
_entity.id
_entity.type
_entity.pdbx_description
1 polymer ?
#
loop_
_entity_poly.entity_id
_entity_poly.type
_entity_poly.pdbx_seq_one_letter_code
_entity_poly.pdbx_strand_id
1 'polypeptide(L)'
;DKFLSGNLCRCTGYLPIKNAIKNMYSYKSDKFSKSKVIRLLKSIKKTDTVIKKNGSKFFIHYNLNSLIKDYQKISNGHLLVGGTDLALEVTKKRKDLKNIFYLGSNKDLNYVKNKNNNLHIGSATPINDILPILENIYPTFAKMFERYGSEQIRNTASLGGNIGSASPIGDSLPVLIALNSKIIIQGKVKKTLLLDNYFISYRKTKLKPNEIIKEIIIPIYKKNILKCYKISKRIDDDISSVFMAINARIEKNIIKEIKIVCGGLAETPKIAEKAQKFLLNKIFNEENINEAKKIIKREFDPIDDMRASKNYRTKISQNLLERFLNENNKIKSTLY
;
A
#
# COMPACT_ATOMS: atom_id res chain seq x y z
N ASP A 1 -9.40 -20.77 1.07
CA ASP A 1 -9.00 -20.11 2.34
C ASP A 1 -8.75 -18.61 2.15
N LYS A 2 -7.99 -18.16 1.14
CA LYS A 2 -7.71 -16.73 0.87
C LYS A 2 -8.99 -15.89 0.74
N PHE A 3 -10.02 -16.40 0.07
CA PHE A 3 -11.30 -15.70 -0.10
C PHE A 3 -12.04 -15.47 1.21
N LEU A 4 -11.82 -16.31 2.21
CA LEU A 4 -12.47 -16.23 3.51
C LEU A 4 -11.67 -15.41 4.53
N SER A 5 -10.44 -15.00 4.21
CA SER A 5 -9.64 -14.17 5.10
C SER A 5 -10.40 -12.87 5.40
N GLY A 6 -10.30 -12.38 6.64
CA GLY A 6 -11.08 -11.23 7.09
C GLY A 6 -12.52 -11.54 7.58
N ASN A 7 -13.08 -12.72 7.27
CA ASN A 7 -14.36 -13.18 7.84
C ASN A 7 -14.07 -14.01 9.09
N LEU A 8 -13.84 -13.33 10.21
CA LEU A 8 -13.44 -13.98 11.47
C LEU A 8 -14.63 -14.62 12.16
N CYS A 9 -14.47 -15.88 12.56
CA CYS A 9 -15.47 -16.63 13.35
C CYS A 9 -14.80 -17.31 14.54
N ARG A 10 -15.23 -16.98 15.75
CA ARG A 10 -14.75 -17.62 16.98
C ARG A 10 -15.46 -18.93 17.30
N CYS A 11 -16.68 -19.12 16.79
CA CYS A 11 -17.58 -20.17 17.24
C CYS A 11 -17.35 -21.54 16.58
N THR A 12 -17.01 -21.56 15.28
CA THR A 12 -17.09 -22.79 14.45
C THR A 12 -15.77 -23.50 14.24
N GLY A 13 -14.63 -22.87 14.52
CA GLY A 13 -13.31 -23.37 14.11
C GLY A 13 -13.12 -23.42 12.58
N TYR A 14 -13.98 -22.71 11.83
CA TYR A 14 -13.93 -22.53 10.36
C TYR A 14 -14.26 -23.74 9.49
N LEU A 15 -14.08 -24.98 9.94
CA LEU A 15 -14.33 -26.18 9.13
C LEU A 15 -15.78 -26.30 8.63
N PRO A 16 -16.82 -26.07 9.46
CA PRO A 16 -18.21 -26.04 8.99
C PRO A 16 -18.47 -25.00 7.90
N ILE A 17 -17.88 -23.82 8.01
CA ILE A 17 -18.00 -22.74 7.03
C ILE A 17 -17.34 -23.16 5.70
N LYS A 18 -16.15 -23.73 5.74
CA LYS A 18 -15.46 -24.25 4.54
C LYS A 18 -16.27 -25.35 3.86
N ASN A 19 -16.86 -26.27 4.64
CA ASN A 19 -17.70 -27.33 4.11
C ASN A 19 -19.01 -26.79 3.50
N ALA A 20 -19.64 -25.81 4.16
CA ALA A 20 -20.84 -25.16 3.62
C ALA A 20 -20.54 -24.49 2.26
N ILE A 21 -19.41 -23.78 2.13
CA ILE A 21 -19.01 -23.16 0.86
C ILE A 21 -18.72 -24.21 -0.22
N LYS A 22 -18.05 -25.30 0.10
CA LYS A 22 -17.82 -26.40 -0.86
C LYS A 22 -19.14 -26.99 -1.36
N ASN A 23 -20.13 -27.12 -0.49
CA ASN A 23 -21.41 -27.75 -0.78
C ASN A 23 -22.43 -26.76 -1.39
N MET A 24 -22.18 -25.45 -1.41
CA MET A 24 -23.18 -24.46 -1.83
C MET A 24 -23.68 -24.69 -3.26
N TYR A 25 -22.83 -25.22 -4.15
CA TYR A 25 -23.22 -25.50 -5.55
C TYR A 25 -24.10 -26.73 -5.71
N SER A 26 -24.25 -27.57 -4.70
CA SER A 26 -25.21 -28.71 -4.73
C SER A 26 -26.65 -28.28 -4.46
N TYR A 27 -26.85 -27.03 -4.02
CA TYR A 27 -28.18 -26.47 -3.78
C TYR A 27 -28.69 -25.73 -5.01
N LYS A 28 -30.00 -25.85 -5.25
CA LYS A 28 -30.66 -25.12 -6.33
C LYS A 28 -30.56 -23.61 -6.04
N SER A 29 -30.02 -22.83 -6.97
CA SER A 29 -29.92 -21.39 -6.84
C SER A 29 -31.05 -20.68 -7.61
N ASP A 30 -31.51 -19.55 -7.11
CA ASP A 30 -32.35 -18.66 -7.88
C ASP A 30 -31.62 -18.10 -9.10
N LYS A 31 -32.35 -17.92 -10.20
CA LYS A 31 -31.77 -17.38 -11.44
C LYS A 31 -31.48 -15.90 -11.27
N PHE A 32 -30.21 -15.59 -10.99
CA PHE A 32 -29.73 -14.20 -10.93
C PHE A 32 -29.35 -13.69 -12.34
N SER A 33 -30.05 -12.69 -12.82
CA SER A 33 -29.73 -12.04 -14.11
C SER A 33 -28.68 -10.95 -13.94
N LYS A 34 -27.40 -11.31 -14.05
CA LYS A 34 -26.26 -10.38 -14.00
C LYS A 34 -26.41 -9.22 -15.02
N SER A 35 -26.87 -9.53 -16.24
CA SER A 35 -27.07 -8.55 -17.30
C SER A 35 -28.13 -7.51 -16.95
N LYS A 36 -29.25 -7.93 -16.33
CA LYS A 36 -30.33 -7.02 -15.88
C LYS A 36 -29.80 -6.08 -14.80
N VAL A 37 -29.08 -6.59 -13.79
CA VAL A 37 -28.51 -5.76 -12.73
C VAL A 37 -27.47 -4.77 -13.27
N ILE A 38 -26.56 -5.22 -14.14
CA ILE A 38 -25.57 -4.34 -14.77
C ILE A 38 -26.27 -3.23 -15.58
N ARG A 39 -27.35 -3.54 -16.31
CA ARG A 39 -28.11 -2.55 -17.07
C ARG A 39 -28.75 -1.50 -16.14
N LEU A 40 -29.36 -1.93 -15.04
CA LEU A 40 -29.95 -1.04 -14.03
C LEU A 40 -28.88 -0.15 -13.38
N LEU A 41 -27.72 -0.70 -13.01
CA LEU A 41 -26.64 0.08 -12.42
C LEU A 41 -26.05 1.09 -13.43
N LYS A 42 -25.96 0.73 -14.72
CA LYS A 42 -25.52 1.64 -15.78
C LYS A 42 -26.52 2.76 -16.09
N SER A 43 -27.81 2.55 -15.85
CA SER A 43 -28.84 3.58 -16.05
C SER A 43 -28.86 4.66 -14.96
N ILE A 44 -28.20 4.43 -13.83
CA ILE A 44 -28.10 5.42 -12.75
C ILE A 44 -27.31 6.64 -13.26
N LYS A 45 -27.95 7.80 -13.28
CA LYS A 45 -27.32 9.05 -13.69
C LYS A 45 -26.22 9.46 -12.69
N LYS A 46 -25.01 9.63 -13.20
CA LYS A 46 -23.84 10.04 -12.40
C LYS A 46 -23.73 11.56 -12.42
N THR A 47 -24.31 12.22 -11.41
CA THR A 47 -24.26 13.68 -11.25
C THR A 47 -23.60 14.03 -9.93
N ASP A 48 -22.83 15.11 -9.92
CA ASP A 48 -22.25 15.65 -8.70
C ASP A 48 -23.36 15.90 -7.67
N THR A 49 -23.18 15.40 -6.47
CA THR A 49 -24.21 15.37 -5.44
C THR A 49 -23.65 15.80 -4.09
N VAL A 50 -24.41 16.58 -3.34
CA VAL A 50 -24.10 16.93 -1.96
C VAL A 50 -25.25 16.49 -1.08
N ILE A 51 -24.98 15.53 -0.18
CA ILE A 51 -25.93 15.08 0.83
C ILE A 51 -25.66 15.89 2.11
N LYS A 52 -26.72 16.47 2.67
CA LYS A 52 -26.66 17.25 3.92
C LYS A 52 -27.54 16.59 4.99
N LYS A 53 -26.99 16.36 6.17
CA LYS A 53 -27.71 15.81 7.31
C LYS A 53 -27.08 16.28 8.62
N ASN A 54 -27.85 16.79 9.54
CA ASN A 54 -27.42 17.17 10.92
C ASN A 54 -26.11 18.00 10.92
N GLY A 55 -26.02 19.02 10.06
CA GLY A 55 -24.82 19.88 9.95
C GLY A 55 -23.62 19.25 9.24
N SER A 56 -23.70 17.98 8.87
CA SER A 56 -22.65 17.28 8.09
C SER A 56 -22.96 17.32 6.60
N LYS A 57 -21.89 17.29 5.78
CA LYS A 57 -21.98 17.29 4.32
C LYS A 57 -21.16 16.13 3.75
N PHE A 58 -21.76 15.39 2.81
CA PHE A 58 -21.11 14.34 2.06
C PHE A 58 -21.12 14.70 0.58
N PHE A 59 -19.94 14.87 -0.01
CA PHE A 59 -19.73 15.34 -1.37
C PHE A 59 -19.34 14.16 -2.27
N ILE A 60 -20.04 14.00 -3.40
CA ILE A 60 -19.73 13.03 -4.44
C ILE A 60 -19.46 13.80 -5.74
N HIS A 61 -18.26 13.71 -6.25
CA HIS A 61 -17.85 14.34 -7.50
C HIS A 61 -17.34 13.31 -8.51
N TYR A 62 -17.85 13.35 -9.72
CA TYR A 62 -17.50 12.42 -10.80
C TYR A 62 -16.33 12.89 -11.67
N ASN A 63 -15.91 14.14 -11.53
CA ASN A 63 -14.73 14.70 -12.19
C ASN A 63 -13.85 15.49 -11.22
N LEU A 64 -12.57 15.62 -11.58
CA LEU A 64 -11.56 16.24 -10.72
C LEU A 64 -11.78 17.75 -10.53
N ASN A 65 -12.23 18.44 -11.57
CA ASN A 65 -12.35 19.91 -11.52
C ASN A 65 -13.44 20.34 -10.55
N SER A 66 -14.60 19.69 -10.56
CA SER A 66 -15.69 19.98 -9.60
C SER A 66 -15.28 19.62 -8.18
N LEU A 67 -14.57 18.49 -7.99
CA LEU A 67 -14.02 18.08 -6.71
C LEU A 67 -13.08 19.15 -6.12
N ILE A 68 -12.08 19.58 -6.89
CA ILE A 68 -11.10 20.59 -6.44
C ILE A 68 -11.78 21.92 -6.12
N LYS A 69 -12.69 22.37 -6.98
CA LYS A 69 -13.43 23.62 -6.80
C LYS A 69 -14.15 23.68 -5.45
N ASP A 70 -14.81 22.58 -5.06
CA ASP A 70 -15.56 22.56 -3.80
C ASP A 70 -14.67 22.21 -2.60
N TYR A 71 -13.66 21.35 -2.77
CA TYR A 71 -12.72 21.02 -1.71
C TYR A 71 -11.90 22.24 -1.27
N GLN A 72 -11.55 23.15 -2.19
CA GLN A 72 -10.83 24.39 -1.87
C GLN A 72 -11.63 25.39 -1.04
N LYS A 73 -12.95 25.30 -1.01
CA LYS A 73 -13.81 26.19 -0.23
C LYS A 73 -13.98 25.75 1.22
N ILE A 74 -13.51 24.53 1.56
CA ILE A 74 -13.79 23.91 2.86
C ILE A 74 -12.47 23.60 3.55
N SER A 75 -12.16 24.30 4.63
CA SER A 75 -10.89 24.19 5.35
C SER A 75 -10.67 22.86 6.09
N ASN A 76 -11.76 22.17 6.48
CA ASN A 76 -11.73 20.94 7.28
C ASN A 76 -12.42 19.77 6.54
N GLY A 77 -12.22 19.67 5.25
CA GLY A 77 -12.70 18.56 4.43
C GLY A 77 -11.86 17.30 4.62
N HIS A 78 -12.53 16.16 4.78
CA HIS A 78 -11.91 14.83 4.87
C HIS A 78 -12.04 14.11 3.54
N LEU A 79 -10.92 13.60 3.02
CA LEU A 79 -10.90 12.80 1.78
C LEU A 79 -11.17 11.34 2.10
N LEU A 80 -12.16 10.75 1.44
CA LEU A 80 -12.59 9.37 1.64
C LEU A 80 -12.48 8.58 0.33
N VAL A 81 -11.75 7.46 0.33
CA VAL A 81 -11.83 6.42 -0.70
C VAL A 81 -12.55 5.21 -0.12
N GLY A 82 -11.85 4.24 0.44
CA GLY A 82 -12.41 3.04 1.03
C GLY A 82 -12.65 3.08 2.53
N GLY A 83 -12.24 4.16 3.20
CA GLY A 83 -12.46 4.34 4.63
C GLY A 83 -11.64 3.46 5.56
N THR A 84 -10.75 2.62 5.06
CA THR A 84 -10.02 1.60 5.84
C THR A 84 -9.10 2.18 6.94
N ASP A 85 -8.71 3.45 6.83
CA ASP A 85 -8.01 4.19 7.91
C ASP A 85 -8.91 5.29 8.49
N LEU A 86 -9.56 6.11 7.63
CA LEU A 86 -10.37 7.25 8.08
C LEU A 86 -11.54 6.83 8.99
N ALA A 87 -12.16 5.67 8.75
CA ALA A 87 -13.24 5.17 9.59
C ALA A 87 -12.80 4.94 11.06
N LEU A 88 -11.52 4.74 11.32
CA LEU A 88 -11.00 4.59 12.69
C LEU A 88 -11.08 5.89 13.48
N GLU A 89 -11.08 7.05 12.84
CA GLU A 89 -11.30 8.33 13.50
C GLU A 89 -12.71 8.39 14.15
N VAL A 90 -13.69 7.79 13.47
CA VAL A 90 -15.07 7.68 13.99
C VAL A 90 -15.22 6.52 14.98
N THR A 91 -14.83 5.30 14.56
CA THR A 91 -15.13 4.07 15.33
C THR A 91 -14.27 3.91 16.57
N LYS A 92 -13.01 4.37 16.55
CA LYS A 92 -12.06 4.25 17.66
C LYS A 92 -11.87 5.57 18.42
N LYS A 93 -11.75 6.69 17.70
CA LYS A 93 -11.50 8.00 18.33
C LYS A 93 -12.77 8.80 18.57
N ARG A 94 -13.93 8.30 18.13
CA ARG A 94 -15.27 8.92 18.28
C ARG A 94 -15.35 10.36 17.79
N LYS A 95 -14.57 10.68 16.73
CA LYS A 95 -14.60 12.00 16.11
C LYS A 95 -15.79 12.14 15.18
N ASP A 96 -16.37 13.32 15.14
CA ASP A 96 -17.40 13.70 14.15
C ASP A 96 -16.72 14.28 12.89
N LEU A 97 -16.91 13.62 11.74
CA LEU A 97 -16.37 14.04 10.46
C LEU A 97 -17.45 14.78 9.67
N LYS A 98 -17.46 16.11 9.76
CA LYS A 98 -18.56 16.94 9.24
C LYS A 98 -18.56 17.13 7.72
N ASN A 99 -17.39 17.16 7.09
CA ASN A 99 -17.27 17.40 5.64
C ASN A 99 -16.46 16.29 4.99
N ILE A 100 -17.13 15.38 4.31
CA ILE A 100 -16.51 14.21 3.67
C ILE A 100 -16.60 14.33 2.16
N PHE A 101 -15.45 14.25 1.49
CA PHE A 101 -15.33 14.21 0.02
C PHE A 101 -15.02 12.79 -0.42
N TYR A 102 -15.99 12.13 -1.07
CA TYR A 102 -15.84 10.78 -1.57
C TYR A 102 -15.16 10.76 -2.93
N LEU A 103 -13.99 10.13 -2.99
CA LEU A 103 -13.14 10.08 -4.18
C LEU A 103 -13.37 8.85 -5.05
N GLY A 104 -13.96 7.78 -4.51
CA GLY A 104 -14.10 6.49 -5.20
C GLY A 104 -14.95 6.53 -6.47
N SER A 105 -15.87 7.52 -6.61
CA SER A 105 -16.66 7.72 -7.82
C SER A 105 -15.96 8.53 -8.91
N ASN A 106 -14.82 9.13 -8.61
CA ASN A 106 -14.13 10.06 -9.51
C ASN A 106 -13.29 9.31 -10.54
N LYS A 107 -13.65 9.41 -11.83
CA LYS A 107 -12.97 8.71 -12.92
C LYS A 107 -11.53 9.18 -13.14
N ASP A 108 -11.24 10.43 -12.79
CA ASP A 108 -9.91 11.02 -12.97
C ASP A 108 -8.94 10.54 -11.87
N LEU A 109 -9.45 9.86 -10.85
CA LEU A 109 -8.71 9.30 -9.73
C LEU A 109 -8.74 7.77 -9.66
N ASN A 110 -9.51 7.11 -10.54
CA ASN A 110 -9.66 5.65 -10.55
C ASN A 110 -9.30 5.10 -11.93
N TYR A 111 -8.04 4.78 -12.13
CA TYR A 111 -7.51 4.19 -13.37
C TYR A 111 -6.14 3.55 -13.15
N VAL A 112 -5.77 2.64 -14.06
CA VAL A 112 -4.41 2.10 -14.21
C VAL A 112 -4.01 2.21 -15.68
N LYS A 113 -2.84 2.80 -15.96
CA LYS A 113 -2.31 2.97 -17.32
C LYS A 113 -0.81 2.66 -17.33
N ASN A 114 -0.38 1.90 -18.33
CA ASN A 114 1.04 1.70 -18.61
C ASN A 114 1.44 2.63 -19.76
N LYS A 115 2.35 3.57 -19.49
CA LYS A 115 2.81 4.54 -20.49
C LYS A 115 4.28 4.91 -20.22
N ASN A 116 5.10 4.94 -21.27
CA ASN A 116 6.50 5.38 -21.23
C ASN A 116 7.32 4.66 -20.13
N ASN A 117 7.23 3.33 -20.05
CA ASN A 117 7.86 2.52 -19.02
C ASN A 117 7.51 2.94 -17.58
N ASN A 118 6.34 3.52 -17.38
CA ASN A 118 5.81 3.85 -16.06
C ASN A 118 4.39 3.31 -15.92
N LEU A 119 4.07 2.80 -14.75
CA LEU A 119 2.72 2.48 -14.35
C LEU A 119 2.11 3.71 -13.67
N HIS A 120 1.06 4.26 -14.27
CA HIS A 120 0.29 5.39 -13.77
C HIS A 120 -0.98 4.89 -13.08
N ILE A 121 -1.15 5.18 -11.81
CA ILE A 121 -2.26 4.71 -10.98
C ILE A 121 -2.99 5.90 -10.38
N GLY A 122 -4.28 6.01 -10.64
CA GLY A 122 -5.14 6.98 -9.98
C GLY A 122 -5.20 6.73 -8.47
N SER A 123 -5.18 7.78 -7.66
CA SER A 123 -5.07 7.66 -6.20
C SER A 123 -6.21 6.92 -5.53
N ALA A 124 -7.39 6.89 -6.14
CA ALA A 124 -8.57 6.20 -5.63
C ALA A 124 -8.77 4.78 -6.20
N THR A 125 -7.84 4.29 -7.03
CA THR A 125 -7.93 2.94 -7.59
C THR A 125 -7.80 1.89 -6.49
N PRO A 126 -8.76 0.95 -6.37
CA PRO A 126 -8.67 -0.15 -5.40
C PRO A 126 -7.44 -1.02 -5.62
N ILE A 127 -6.89 -1.55 -4.54
CA ILE A 127 -5.69 -2.41 -4.61
C ILE A 127 -5.95 -3.65 -5.46
N ASN A 128 -7.14 -4.27 -5.36
CA ASN A 128 -7.48 -5.45 -6.15
C ASN A 128 -7.53 -5.17 -7.67
N ASP A 129 -7.84 -3.94 -8.09
CA ASP A 129 -7.83 -3.56 -9.50
C ASP A 129 -6.39 -3.39 -10.06
N ILE A 130 -5.42 -3.18 -9.16
CA ILE A 130 -4.00 -3.01 -9.53
C ILE A 130 -3.28 -4.38 -9.54
N LEU A 131 -3.71 -5.34 -8.74
CA LEU A 131 -3.03 -6.61 -8.53
C LEU A 131 -2.71 -7.37 -9.83
N PRO A 132 -3.64 -7.59 -10.77
CA PRO A 132 -3.36 -8.36 -12.00
C PRO A 132 -2.25 -7.73 -12.86
N ILE A 133 -2.11 -6.40 -12.78
CA ILE A 133 -1.08 -5.67 -13.52
C ILE A 133 0.27 -5.78 -12.81
N LEU A 134 0.26 -5.70 -11.47
CA LEU A 134 1.47 -5.87 -10.66
C LEU A 134 2.03 -7.29 -10.73
N GLU A 135 1.19 -8.32 -10.83
CA GLU A 135 1.62 -9.71 -10.99
C GLU A 135 2.55 -9.89 -12.20
N ASN A 136 2.26 -9.19 -13.29
CA ASN A 136 3.07 -9.25 -14.50
C ASN A 136 4.34 -8.38 -14.44
N ILE A 137 4.31 -7.25 -13.70
CA ILE A 137 5.41 -6.28 -13.69
C ILE A 137 6.32 -6.48 -12.47
N TYR A 138 5.73 -6.65 -11.30
CA TYR A 138 6.39 -6.76 -10.00
C TYR A 138 5.76 -7.87 -9.14
N PRO A 139 5.99 -9.16 -9.46
CA PRO A 139 5.33 -10.29 -8.79
C PRO A 139 5.49 -10.29 -7.26
N THR A 140 6.66 -9.88 -6.74
CA THR A 140 6.88 -9.81 -5.29
C THR A 140 6.07 -8.72 -4.61
N PHE A 141 5.80 -7.62 -5.32
CA PHE A 141 4.92 -6.55 -4.84
C PHE A 141 3.45 -7.00 -4.84
N ALA A 142 3.01 -7.67 -5.90
CA ALA A 142 1.68 -8.26 -5.94
C ALA A 142 1.48 -9.29 -4.81
N LYS A 143 2.43 -10.21 -4.63
CA LYS A 143 2.40 -11.21 -3.56
C LYS A 143 2.36 -10.57 -2.16
N MET A 144 3.03 -9.45 -1.95
CA MET A 144 2.93 -8.70 -0.70
C MET A 144 1.50 -8.19 -0.46
N PHE A 145 0.83 -7.69 -1.51
CA PHE A 145 -0.55 -7.23 -1.39
C PHE A 145 -1.55 -8.33 -1.09
N GLU A 146 -1.29 -9.59 -1.44
CA GLU A 146 -2.13 -10.70 -0.99
C GLU A 146 -2.23 -10.78 0.54
N ARG A 147 -1.18 -10.29 1.24
CA ARG A 147 -1.10 -10.21 2.71
C ARG A 147 -1.45 -8.82 3.27
N TYR A 148 -1.92 -7.90 2.42
CA TYR A 148 -2.34 -6.55 2.82
C TYR A 148 -3.83 -6.54 3.14
N GLY A 149 -4.18 -6.83 4.39
CA GLY A 149 -5.56 -6.97 4.81
C GLY A 149 -6.30 -8.09 4.07
N SER A 150 -7.58 -8.18 4.30
CA SER A 150 -8.46 -9.12 3.62
C SER A 150 -8.81 -8.66 2.20
N GLU A 151 -9.47 -9.53 1.44
CA GLU A 151 -9.98 -9.18 0.11
C GLU A 151 -10.99 -8.02 0.17
N GLN A 152 -11.85 -7.98 1.19
CA GLN A 152 -12.79 -6.88 1.41
C GLN A 152 -12.07 -5.54 1.62
N ILE A 153 -10.95 -5.56 2.35
CA ILE A 153 -10.11 -4.37 2.53
C ILE A 153 -9.48 -3.95 1.21
N ARG A 154 -8.89 -4.87 0.45
CA ARG A 154 -8.24 -4.58 -0.82
C ARG A 154 -9.20 -4.11 -1.92
N ASN A 155 -10.48 -4.50 -1.85
CA ASN A 155 -11.54 -4.02 -2.75
C ASN A 155 -11.87 -2.54 -2.57
N THR A 156 -11.48 -1.95 -1.44
CA THR A 156 -11.80 -0.56 -1.11
C THR A 156 -10.58 0.30 -0.82
N ALA A 157 -9.55 -0.26 -0.21
CA ALA A 157 -8.29 0.43 0.06
C ALA A 157 -7.56 0.79 -1.25
N SER A 158 -6.88 1.95 -1.27
CA SER A 158 -6.13 2.43 -2.42
C SER A 158 -4.69 2.81 -2.07
N LEU A 159 -3.81 2.86 -3.08
CA LEU A 159 -2.43 3.34 -2.89
C LEU A 159 -2.41 4.81 -2.43
N GLY A 160 -3.26 5.65 -3.02
CA GLY A 160 -3.36 7.05 -2.63
C GLY A 160 -3.81 7.22 -1.18
N GLY A 161 -4.75 6.39 -0.71
CA GLY A 161 -5.17 6.34 0.70
C GLY A 161 -4.04 5.91 1.63
N ASN A 162 -3.26 4.87 1.25
CA ASN A 162 -2.13 4.40 2.04
C ASN A 162 -1.01 5.45 2.13
N ILE A 163 -0.69 6.13 1.02
CA ILE A 163 0.26 7.26 1.00
C ILE A 163 -0.26 8.42 1.85
N GLY A 164 -1.54 8.79 1.69
CA GLY A 164 -2.16 9.90 2.41
C GLY A 164 -2.24 9.69 3.92
N SER A 165 -2.41 8.45 4.38
CA SER A 165 -2.40 8.11 5.81
C SER A 165 -1.02 8.25 6.46
N ALA A 166 0.04 8.20 5.66
CA ALA A 166 1.45 8.31 6.07
C ALA A 166 1.81 7.43 7.27
N SER A 167 1.27 6.21 7.31
CA SER A 167 1.56 5.27 8.39
C SER A 167 3.00 4.76 8.30
N PRO A 168 3.80 4.78 9.39
CA PRO A 168 5.17 4.23 9.38
C PRO A 168 5.23 2.74 9.08
N ILE A 169 4.09 2.07 9.15
CA ILE A 169 3.93 0.62 8.90
C ILE A 169 3.04 0.35 7.67
N GLY A 170 2.84 1.35 6.81
CA GLY A 170 2.13 1.19 5.54
C GLY A 170 2.99 0.38 4.56
N ASP A 171 2.62 -0.86 4.29
CA ASP A 171 3.45 -1.84 3.55
C ASP A 171 3.81 -1.42 2.12
N SER A 172 2.93 -0.67 1.44
CA SER A 172 3.22 -0.21 0.07
C SER A 172 4.29 0.89 0.02
N LEU A 173 4.46 1.66 1.10
CA LEU A 173 5.30 2.85 1.10
C LEU A 173 6.78 2.54 0.88
N PRO A 174 7.40 1.57 1.60
CA PRO A 174 8.78 1.18 1.34
C PRO A 174 9.00 0.68 -0.09
N VAL A 175 8.03 -0.07 -0.65
CA VAL A 175 8.13 -0.59 -2.02
C VAL A 175 8.11 0.54 -3.03
N LEU A 176 7.16 1.46 -2.90
CA LEU A 176 7.03 2.62 -3.80
C LEU A 176 8.26 3.53 -3.73
N ILE A 177 8.85 3.72 -2.55
CA ILE A 177 10.09 4.48 -2.39
C ILE A 177 11.26 3.72 -3.02
N ALA A 178 11.38 2.40 -2.81
CA ALA A 178 12.45 1.59 -3.42
C ALA A 178 12.39 1.60 -4.95
N LEU A 179 11.19 1.75 -5.52
CA LEU A 179 10.95 1.91 -6.96
C LEU A 179 11.09 3.34 -7.47
N ASN A 180 11.56 4.31 -6.66
CA ASN A 180 11.65 5.72 -7.04
C ASN A 180 10.32 6.30 -7.55
N SER A 181 9.21 5.86 -6.99
CA SER A 181 7.89 6.31 -7.42
C SER A 181 7.70 7.80 -7.17
N LYS A 182 6.92 8.43 -8.04
CA LYS A 182 6.52 9.83 -7.91
C LYS A 182 5.03 9.92 -7.61
N ILE A 183 4.63 10.98 -6.96
CA ILE A 183 3.22 11.34 -6.79
C ILE A 183 2.92 12.67 -7.45
N ILE A 184 1.74 12.75 -8.04
CA ILE A 184 1.18 14.00 -8.52
C ILE A 184 0.19 14.50 -7.47
N ILE A 185 0.44 15.67 -6.95
CA ILE A 185 -0.46 16.38 -6.05
C ILE A 185 -1.18 17.46 -6.84
N GLN A 186 -2.49 17.54 -6.65
CA GLN A 186 -3.36 18.50 -7.30
C GLN A 186 -4.05 19.38 -6.25
N GLY A 187 -3.84 20.67 -6.36
CA GLY A 187 -4.56 21.73 -5.70
C GLY A 187 -4.85 22.82 -6.72
N LYS A 188 -4.68 24.11 -6.36
CA LYS A 188 -4.69 25.21 -7.33
C LYS A 188 -3.63 25.03 -8.41
N VAL A 189 -2.46 24.52 -8.00
CA VAL A 189 -1.33 24.21 -8.89
C VAL A 189 -1.05 22.71 -8.79
N LYS A 190 -0.74 22.09 -9.92
CA LYS A 190 -0.27 20.71 -10.00
C LYS A 190 1.23 20.66 -9.69
N LYS A 191 1.66 19.73 -8.83
CA LYS A 191 3.07 19.50 -8.53
C LYS A 191 3.39 18.02 -8.53
N THR A 192 4.63 17.66 -8.86
CA THR A 192 5.15 16.30 -8.84
C THR A 192 6.27 16.22 -7.81
N LEU A 193 6.23 15.19 -6.97
CA LEU A 193 7.25 14.91 -5.96
C LEU A 193 7.72 13.46 -6.07
N LEU A 194 9.01 13.20 -5.79
CA LEU A 194 9.46 11.86 -5.42
C LEU A 194 8.81 11.48 -4.10
N LEU A 195 8.40 10.23 -3.96
CA LEU A 195 7.64 9.79 -2.78
C LEU A 195 8.47 9.81 -1.50
N ASP A 196 9.78 9.59 -1.58
CA ASP A 196 10.69 9.70 -0.43
C ASP A 196 10.72 11.10 0.16
N ASN A 197 10.55 12.13 -0.67
CA ASN A 197 10.50 13.53 -0.27
C ASN A 197 9.12 13.99 0.28
N TYR A 198 8.12 13.09 0.30
CA TYR A 198 6.76 13.44 0.70
C TYR A 198 6.56 13.41 2.21
N PHE A 199 7.20 12.48 2.92
CA PHE A 199 7.06 12.29 4.36
C PHE A 199 7.98 13.26 5.13
N ILE A 200 7.46 13.88 6.19
CA ILE A 200 8.19 14.84 7.03
C ILE A 200 8.54 14.20 8.38
N SER A 201 7.54 13.68 9.08
CA SER A 201 7.66 12.99 10.38
C SER A 201 6.45 12.08 10.59
N TYR A 202 6.28 11.53 11.78
CA TYR A 202 5.16 10.64 12.09
C TYR A 202 3.82 11.23 11.65
N ARG A 203 3.18 10.59 10.65
CA ARG A 203 1.90 10.99 10.04
C ARG A 203 1.85 12.44 9.53
N LYS A 204 2.98 13.09 9.32
CA LYS A 204 3.08 14.42 8.71
C LYS A 204 3.68 14.34 7.32
N THR A 205 3.07 15.03 6.37
CA THR A 205 3.44 15.00 4.96
C THR A 205 3.51 16.41 4.36
N LYS A 206 4.04 16.52 3.15
CA LYS A 206 4.06 17.77 2.39
C LYS A 206 2.73 18.09 1.68
N LEU A 207 1.67 17.30 1.90
CA LEU A 207 0.34 17.60 1.40
C LEU A 207 -0.24 18.77 2.18
N LYS A 208 -0.56 19.85 1.49
CA LYS A 208 -1.17 21.04 2.10
C LYS A 208 -2.69 20.85 2.24
N PRO A 209 -3.36 21.60 3.14
CA PRO A 209 -4.81 21.69 3.12
C PRO A 209 -5.32 22.01 1.72
N ASN A 210 -6.45 21.40 1.34
CA ASN A 210 -7.09 21.57 0.02
C ASN A 210 -6.26 21.09 -1.20
N GLU A 211 -5.26 20.24 -0.96
CA GLU A 211 -4.57 19.46 -1.98
C GLU A 211 -4.96 17.99 -1.89
N ILE A 212 -4.92 17.29 -3.00
CA ILE A 212 -5.17 15.85 -3.07
C ILE A 212 -4.02 15.16 -3.80
N ILE A 213 -3.74 13.91 -3.44
CA ILE A 213 -2.92 13.02 -4.27
C ILE A 213 -3.80 12.62 -5.46
N LYS A 214 -3.37 12.96 -6.66
CA LYS A 214 -4.09 12.65 -7.89
C LYS A 214 -3.66 11.31 -8.47
N GLU A 215 -2.36 11.07 -8.53
CA GLU A 215 -1.76 9.96 -9.27
C GLU A 215 -0.48 9.50 -8.60
N ILE A 216 -0.21 8.20 -8.70
CA ILE A 216 1.06 7.57 -8.36
C ILE A 216 1.71 7.10 -9.67
N ILE A 217 2.99 7.42 -9.87
CA ILE A 217 3.77 7.01 -11.03
C ILE A 217 4.87 6.08 -10.56
N ILE A 218 4.82 4.84 -11.01
CA ILE A 218 5.78 3.79 -10.63
C ILE A 218 6.63 3.46 -11.86
N PRO A 219 7.95 3.73 -11.85
CA PRO A 219 8.86 3.33 -12.92
C PRO A 219 8.86 1.80 -13.07
N ILE A 220 9.04 1.32 -14.31
CA ILE A 220 9.13 -0.12 -14.62
C ILE A 220 10.58 -0.45 -14.94
N TYR A 221 11.24 -1.19 -14.02
CA TYR A 221 12.62 -1.63 -14.17
C TYR A 221 12.67 -3.06 -14.71
N LYS A 222 13.22 -3.24 -15.93
CA LYS A 222 13.27 -4.57 -16.58
C LYS A 222 14.42 -5.45 -16.08
N LYS A 223 15.49 -4.85 -15.52
CA LYS A 223 16.72 -5.56 -15.12
C LYS A 223 16.92 -5.63 -13.61
N ASN A 224 16.06 -4.97 -12.84
CA ASN A 224 16.20 -4.92 -11.39
C ASN A 224 15.47 -6.09 -10.74
N ILE A 225 16.01 -6.54 -9.64
CA ILE A 225 15.41 -7.51 -8.74
C ILE A 225 14.69 -6.72 -7.64
N LEU A 226 13.37 -6.82 -7.59
CA LEU A 226 12.58 -6.28 -6.49
C LEU A 226 12.26 -7.40 -5.51
N LYS A 227 12.53 -7.18 -4.23
CA LYS A 227 12.11 -8.05 -3.12
C LYS A 227 11.32 -7.26 -2.10
N CYS A 228 10.22 -7.83 -1.64
CA CYS A 228 9.30 -7.25 -0.65
C CYS A 228 9.16 -8.22 0.51
N TYR A 229 9.65 -7.86 1.68
CA TYR A 229 9.63 -8.69 2.88
C TYR A 229 8.70 -8.10 3.93
N LYS A 230 7.57 -8.77 4.15
CA LYS A 230 6.61 -8.42 5.21
C LYS A 230 6.77 -9.39 6.37
N ILE A 231 7.13 -8.88 7.54
CA ILE A 231 7.23 -9.63 8.79
C ILE A 231 6.17 -9.15 9.75
N SER A 232 5.29 -10.05 10.16
CA SER A 232 4.17 -9.82 11.06
C SER A 232 3.96 -11.03 11.97
N LYS A 233 3.23 -10.88 13.07
CA LYS A 233 2.95 -11.98 14.01
C LYS A 233 2.09 -13.08 13.39
N ARG A 234 1.14 -12.70 12.54
CA ARG A 234 0.27 -13.61 11.78
C ARG A 234 0.59 -13.49 10.30
N ILE A 235 0.32 -14.53 9.53
CA ILE A 235 0.59 -14.56 8.08
C ILE A 235 -0.30 -13.55 7.37
N ASP A 236 -1.62 -13.62 7.61
CA ASP A 236 -2.62 -12.79 6.95
C ASP A 236 -3.27 -11.81 7.93
N ASP A 237 -3.88 -10.75 7.40
CA ASP A 237 -4.67 -9.75 8.11
C ASP A 237 -3.95 -9.14 9.32
N ASP A 238 -2.64 -8.94 9.21
CA ASP A 238 -1.83 -8.40 10.29
C ASP A 238 -0.92 -7.25 9.84
N ILE A 239 -0.64 -6.38 10.80
CA ILE A 239 0.22 -5.21 10.61
C ILE A 239 1.68 -5.65 10.68
N SER A 240 2.52 -5.14 9.77
CA SER A 240 3.94 -5.42 9.78
C SER A 240 4.62 -4.93 11.06
N SER A 241 5.41 -5.81 11.68
CA SER A 241 6.40 -5.44 12.69
C SER A 241 7.62 -4.80 12.03
N VAL A 242 8.08 -5.41 10.94
CA VAL A 242 9.14 -4.91 10.06
C VAL A 242 8.73 -5.14 8.62
N PHE A 243 8.97 -4.17 7.78
CA PHE A 243 8.89 -4.31 6.33
C PHE A 243 10.21 -3.89 5.71
N MET A 244 10.68 -4.63 4.69
CA MET A 244 11.85 -4.23 3.91
C MET A 244 11.58 -4.43 2.42
N ALA A 245 11.81 -3.38 1.64
CA ALA A 245 11.83 -3.44 0.19
C ALA A 245 13.27 -3.24 -0.30
N ILE A 246 13.72 -4.12 -1.19
CA ILE A 246 15.03 -4.02 -1.83
C ILE A 246 14.80 -4.03 -3.34
N ASN A 247 15.25 -2.97 -4.01
CA ASN A 247 15.30 -2.88 -5.46
C ASN A 247 16.77 -2.79 -5.88
N ALA A 248 17.29 -3.82 -6.55
CA ALA A 248 18.70 -3.90 -6.88
C ALA A 248 18.92 -4.37 -8.31
N ARG A 249 20.00 -3.88 -8.94
CA ARG A 249 20.54 -4.39 -10.20
C ARG A 249 21.93 -4.98 -9.94
N ILE A 250 22.04 -6.29 -10.16
CA ILE A 250 23.28 -7.05 -9.96
C ILE A 250 23.74 -7.55 -11.31
N GLU A 251 24.98 -7.20 -11.69
CA GLU A 251 25.59 -7.60 -12.95
C GLU A 251 26.97 -8.21 -12.67
N LYS A 252 27.24 -9.39 -13.21
CA LYS A 252 28.48 -10.13 -12.98
C LYS A 252 28.87 -10.20 -11.50
N ASN A 253 27.89 -10.50 -10.65
CA ASN A 253 28.01 -10.55 -9.18
C ASN A 253 28.43 -9.23 -8.51
N ILE A 254 28.27 -8.09 -9.19
CA ILE A 254 28.53 -6.75 -8.63
C ILE A 254 27.21 -6.01 -8.51
N ILE A 255 26.98 -5.38 -7.36
CA ILE A 255 25.79 -4.54 -7.10
C ILE A 255 25.98 -3.22 -7.82
N LYS A 256 25.30 -3.03 -8.96
CA LYS A 256 25.36 -1.81 -9.77
C LYS A 256 24.40 -0.73 -9.29
N GLU A 257 23.27 -1.15 -8.78
CA GLU A 257 22.27 -0.27 -8.17
C GLU A 257 21.63 -0.99 -6.99
N ILE A 258 21.33 -0.27 -5.93
CA ILE A 258 20.59 -0.82 -4.80
C ILE A 258 19.85 0.30 -4.07
N LYS A 259 18.57 0.06 -3.76
CA LYS A 259 17.79 0.89 -2.88
C LYS A 259 17.11 0.01 -1.84
N ILE A 260 17.43 0.23 -0.58
CA ILE A 260 16.92 -0.52 0.58
C ILE A 260 16.03 0.42 1.38
N VAL A 261 14.78 0.07 1.56
CA VAL A 261 13.81 0.91 2.27
C VAL A 261 13.10 0.09 3.35
N CYS A 262 13.09 0.62 4.55
CA CYS A 262 12.55 -0.04 5.73
C CYS A 262 11.28 0.65 6.23
N GLY A 263 10.26 -0.14 6.58
CA GLY A 263 9.09 0.25 7.34
C GLY A 263 9.12 -0.35 8.74
N GLY A 264 8.61 0.39 9.73
CA GLY A 264 8.58 -0.03 11.13
C GLY A 264 9.90 0.08 11.88
N LEU A 265 10.94 0.69 11.28
CA LEU A 265 12.23 0.95 11.92
C LEU A 265 12.45 2.43 12.25
N ALA A 266 11.56 3.33 11.81
CA ALA A 266 11.60 4.76 12.05
C ALA A 266 10.18 5.35 12.02
N GLU A 267 10.03 6.64 12.30
CA GLU A 267 8.75 7.36 12.27
C GLU A 267 8.09 7.42 10.90
N THR A 268 8.89 7.29 9.83
CA THR A 268 8.46 7.24 8.45
C THR A 268 9.13 6.05 7.75
N PRO A 269 8.62 5.59 6.59
CA PRO A 269 9.39 4.69 5.75
C PRO A 269 10.74 5.33 5.44
N LYS A 270 11.85 4.63 5.72
CA LYS A 270 13.18 5.23 5.68
C LYS A 270 14.15 4.42 4.83
N ILE A 271 14.92 5.12 4.00
CA ILE A 271 15.99 4.54 3.19
C ILE A 271 17.17 4.20 4.11
N ALA A 272 17.76 3.01 3.92
CA ALA A 272 19.00 2.60 4.58
C ALA A 272 20.21 3.18 3.82
N GLU A 273 20.41 4.49 3.94
CA GLU A 273 21.36 5.25 3.13
C GLU A 273 22.80 4.78 3.27
N LYS A 274 23.23 4.53 4.52
CA LYS A 274 24.60 4.08 4.81
C LYS A 274 24.85 2.66 4.28
N ALA A 275 23.88 1.76 4.49
CA ALA A 275 23.99 0.39 4.03
C ALA A 275 24.00 0.28 2.50
N GLN A 276 23.11 1.01 1.80
CA GLN A 276 23.08 0.99 0.34
C GLN A 276 24.32 1.66 -0.27
N LYS A 277 24.84 2.74 0.32
CA LYS A 277 26.08 3.39 -0.11
C LYS A 277 27.29 2.44 0.03
N PHE A 278 27.35 1.69 1.13
CA PHE A 278 28.39 0.69 1.34
C PHE A 278 28.34 -0.43 0.28
N LEU A 279 27.13 -0.95 -0.02
CA LEU A 279 26.93 -2.07 -0.93
C LEU A 279 27.14 -1.70 -2.41
N LEU A 280 27.02 -0.44 -2.78
CA LEU A 280 27.15 0.02 -4.16
C LEU A 280 28.55 -0.29 -4.70
N ASN A 281 28.60 -0.93 -5.89
CA ASN A 281 29.82 -1.41 -6.57
C ASN A 281 30.60 -2.50 -5.81
N LYS A 282 30.06 -3.09 -4.78
CA LYS A 282 30.64 -4.24 -4.08
C LYS A 282 30.21 -5.55 -4.74
N ILE A 283 31.03 -6.58 -4.49
CA ILE A 283 30.67 -7.96 -4.85
C ILE A 283 29.46 -8.38 -3.99
N PHE A 284 28.50 -9.01 -4.62
CA PHE A 284 27.32 -9.53 -3.95
C PHE A 284 27.66 -10.89 -3.31
N ASN A 285 28.23 -10.85 -2.12
CA ASN A 285 28.69 -12.01 -1.36
C ASN A 285 28.31 -11.89 0.13
N GLU A 286 28.56 -12.96 0.87
CA GLU A 286 28.24 -13.04 2.30
C GLU A 286 29.03 -12.02 3.13
N GLU A 287 30.29 -11.78 2.84
CA GLU A 287 31.15 -10.84 3.57
C GLU A 287 30.57 -9.41 3.53
N ASN A 288 30.26 -8.91 2.32
CA ASN A 288 29.71 -7.57 2.15
C ASN A 288 28.29 -7.45 2.73
N ILE A 289 27.46 -8.49 2.66
CA ILE A 289 26.16 -8.51 3.28
C ILE A 289 26.27 -8.52 4.82
N ASN A 290 27.21 -9.27 5.40
CA ASN A 290 27.45 -9.27 6.83
C ASN A 290 27.92 -7.90 7.35
N GLU A 291 28.73 -7.18 6.60
CA GLU A 291 29.10 -5.81 6.95
C GLU A 291 27.89 -4.85 6.83
N ALA A 292 27.11 -4.95 5.77
CA ALA A 292 25.88 -4.17 5.61
C ALA A 292 24.87 -4.43 6.75
N LYS A 293 24.78 -5.67 7.28
CA LYS A 293 23.96 -6.01 8.46
C LYS A 293 24.42 -5.22 9.71
N LYS A 294 25.73 -5.06 9.93
CA LYS A 294 26.26 -4.24 11.03
C LYS A 294 25.95 -2.76 10.83
N ILE A 295 26.02 -2.27 9.57
CA ILE A 295 25.67 -0.88 9.25
C ILE A 295 24.18 -0.64 9.53
N ILE A 296 23.26 -1.48 9.05
CA ILE A 296 21.80 -1.34 9.31
C ILE A 296 21.52 -1.30 10.81
N LYS A 297 22.15 -2.15 11.61
CA LYS A 297 22.00 -2.14 13.06
C LYS A 297 22.32 -0.78 13.69
N ARG A 298 23.31 -0.06 13.15
CA ARG A 298 23.73 1.26 13.66
C ARG A 298 22.95 2.43 13.03
N GLU A 299 22.29 2.19 11.90
CA GLU A 299 21.60 3.23 11.12
C GLU A 299 20.17 3.48 11.63
N PHE A 300 19.53 2.45 12.19
CA PHE A 300 18.17 2.52 12.67
C PHE A 300 18.09 2.35 14.19
N ASP A 301 17.16 3.09 14.79
CA ASP A 301 16.84 3.02 16.22
C ASP A 301 15.31 2.83 16.38
N PRO A 302 14.81 1.59 16.16
CA PRO A 302 13.37 1.33 16.26
C PRO A 302 12.89 1.35 17.72
N ILE A 303 11.58 1.58 17.88
CA ILE A 303 10.92 1.58 19.19
C ILE A 303 10.45 0.19 19.61
N ASP A 304 10.24 0.00 20.90
CA ASP A 304 9.44 -1.09 21.47
C ASP A 304 7.95 -0.72 21.39
N ASP A 305 7.12 -1.63 20.89
CA ASP A 305 5.67 -1.50 20.94
C ASP A 305 4.99 -2.88 21.06
N MET A 306 3.64 -2.88 21.07
CA MET A 306 2.85 -4.11 21.18
C MET A 306 3.10 -5.13 20.06
N ARG A 307 3.70 -4.71 18.94
CA ARG A 307 3.95 -5.58 17.77
C ARG A 307 5.30 -6.27 17.85
N ALA A 308 6.33 -5.55 18.28
CA ALA A 308 7.68 -6.12 18.41
C ALA A 308 8.59 -5.25 19.25
N SER A 309 9.58 -5.89 19.89
CA SER A 309 10.65 -5.19 20.60
C SER A 309 11.64 -4.57 19.61
N LYS A 310 12.35 -3.54 20.03
CA LYS A 310 13.48 -2.92 19.34
C LYS A 310 14.51 -3.95 18.90
N ASN A 311 14.89 -4.86 19.81
CA ASN A 311 15.86 -5.92 19.54
C ASN A 311 15.38 -6.87 18.44
N TYR A 312 14.11 -7.27 18.46
CA TYR A 312 13.52 -8.10 17.41
C TYR A 312 13.55 -7.39 16.06
N ARG A 313 13.10 -6.13 15.99
CA ARG A 313 13.08 -5.35 14.74
C ARG A 313 14.48 -5.21 14.15
N THR A 314 15.48 -4.93 15.01
CA THR A 314 16.89 -4.81 14.60
C THR A 314 17.42 -6.15 14.07
N LYS A 315 17.17 -7.25 14.76
CA LYS A 315 17.61 -8.59 14.33
C LYS A 315 16.97 -9.00 13.01
N ILE A 316 15.67 -8.77 12.89
CA ILE A 316 14.93 -9.09 11.65
C ILE A 316 15.46 -8.27 10.46
N SER A 317 15.69 -6.97 10.64
CA SER A 317 16.22 -6.14 9.54
C SER A 317 17.57 -6.65 9.02
N GLN A 318 18.43 -7.15 9.90
CA GLN A 318 19.69 -7.79 9.53
C GLN A 318 19.45 -9.12 8.76
N ASN A 319 18.55 -9.97 9.27
CA ASN A 319 18.26 -11.28 8.66
C ASN A 319 17.60 -11.12 7.27
N LEU A 320 16.86 -10.04 7.01
CA LEU A 320 16.26 -9.79 5.71
C LEU A 320 17.30 -9.47 4.62
N LEU A 321 18.45 -8.87 4.96
CA LEU A 321 19.57 -8.73 4.01
C LEU A 321 20.20 -10.08 3.69
N GLU A 322 20.39 -10.93 4.69
CA GLU A 322 20.89 -12.29 4.50
C GLU A 322 19.92 -13.12 3.65
N ARG A 323 18.64 -13.01 3.93
CA ARG A 323 17.59 -13.63 3.11
C ARG A 323 17.65 -13.18 1.66
N PHE A 324 17.88 -11.88 1.41
CA PHE A 324 18.04 -11.34 0.06
C PHE A 324 19.22 -12.00 -0.69
N LEU A 325 20.37 -12.19 -0.03
CA LEU A 325 21.52 -12.92 -0.58
C LEU A 325 21.14 -14.37 -0.89
N ASN A 326 20.60 -15.08 0.08
CA ASN A 326 20.27 -16.50 -0.04
C ASN A 326 19.28 -16.78 -1.17
N GLU A 327 18.22 -15.99 -1.27
CA GLU A 327 17.22 -16.14 -2.35
C GLU A 327 17.82 -15.88 -3.74
N ASN A 328 18.78 -14.97 -3.89
CA ASN A 328 19.45 -14.72 -5.15
C ASN A 328 20.47 -15.83 -5.51
N ASN A 329 21.03 -16.48 -4.51
CA ASN A 329 21.88 -17.67 -4.66
C ASN A 329 21.05 -18.98 -4.78
N LYS A 330 19.72 -18.87 -4.97
CA LYS A 330 18.79 -20.00 -5.08
C LYS A 330 18.74 -20.90 -3.81
N ILE A 331 19.21 -20.40 -2.69
CA ILE A 331 19.08 -21.07 -1.40
C ILE A 331 17.68 -20.82 -0.85
N LYS A 332 16.94 -21.88 -0.54
CA LYS A 332 15.59 -21.75 0.04
C LYS A 332 15.71 -21.13 1.43
N SER A 333 15.13 -19.94 1.59
CA SER A 333 15.17 -19.15 2.84
C SER A 333 13.77 -18.88 3.41
N THR A 334 12.74 -19.60 2.91
CA THR A 334 11.35 -19.49 3.37
C THR A 334 10.89 -20.82 3.93
N LEU A 335 10.05 -20.78 4.95
CA LEU A 335 9.40 -21.96 5.53
C LEU A 335 8.19 -22.43 4.70
N TYR A 336 7.72 -21.65 3.72
CA TYR A 336 6.53 -21.90 2.92
C TYR A 336 6.80 -21.75 1.43
#